data_47da87db73d6346ba48cdfa38f12eedc
#
_entry.id   47da87db73d6346ba48cdfa38f12eedc
#
_cell.length_a   1.000
_cell.length_b   1.000
_cell.length_c   1.000
_cell.angle_alpha   90.00
_cell.angle_beta   90.00
_cell.angle_gamma   90.00
#
_symmetry.space_group_name_H-M   'P 1'
#
loop_
_entity.id
_entity.type
_entity.pdbx_description
1 polymer ?
#
loop_
_entity_poly.entity_id
_entity_poly.type
_entity_poly.pdbx_seq_one_letter_code
_entity_poly.pdbx_strand_id
1 'polypeptide(L)'
;MQGTQEGLEDHNLYTESDIFDFKKLSKSVWDGKVIILSTIFVLLLLSVFYALKSQEWWTSKATVTEPTLNSIVSFSQLVKSYQPAFNILDADSVLVSSGKELDDLIDTKYIFDRFLLSYNSTEQKRKFLSSSEIFKEMLSKNEDSEVKLDPLTIERWLGKISSETKENKISKTYIAYLEFEAYTAEESNLLLREYVDFTNRNVAEIVFNELFSIVEVKKNELQQQLSFDLNLVQRKVEKEISLSEVAYEIAKGANISRPVSNLQLNELQSIALGTDALAAKIETLKSLKDFTSFSPNLERVSSRLDILNRELPSFDNFQQLQLFTYLQSPTLPLNRSEPNRKLIVILGSIVGLLLGLCIVILRAFRTGFKENK
;
A
#
# COMPACT_ATOMS: atom_id res chain seq x y z
N MET A 1 -1.96 -102.71 25.17
CA MET A 1 -2.26 -102.42 23.74
C MET A 1 -1.77 -101.08 23.47
N GLN A 2 -0.61 -100.94 23.05
CA GLN A 2 0.00 -100.58 21.75
C GLN A 2 -0.79 -99.53 20.97
N GLY A 3 -0.18 -98.38 20.76
CA GLY A 3 -0.62 -97.33 19.86
C GLY A 3 0.46 -96.24 19.76
N THR A 4 1.21 -96.37 18.80
CA THR A 4 2.23 -95.72 18.06
C THR A 4 2.30 -94.18 18.22
N GLN A 5 3.52 -93.68 18.54
CA GLN A 5 3.96 -92.27 18.28
C GLN A 5 4.29 -92.15 16.81
N GLU A 6 3.74 -91.08 16.14
CA GLU A 6 4.26 -90.57 14.91
C GLU A 6 4.64 -89.15 15.15
N GLY A 7 5.91 -88.78 14.82
CA GLY A 7 6.52 -87.51 15.02
C GLY A 7 6.04 -86.48 14.01
N LEU A 8 5.87 -85.28 14.50
CA LEU A 8 5.78 -84.07 13.72
C LEU A 8 7.19 -83.45 13.62
N GLU A 9 7.83 -83.70 12.48
CA GLU A 9 9.00 -82.89 12.07
C GLU A 9 8.59 -81.46 11.81
N ASP A 10 9.06 -80.57 12.65
CA ASP A 10 8.97 -79.10 12.50
C ASP A 10 9.92 -78.70 11.38
N HIS A 11 9.37 -78.45 10.18
CA HIS A 11 10.07 -77.84 9.07
C HIS A 11 10.22 -76.38 9.38
N ASN A 12 11.25 -76.00 10.13
CA ASN A 12 11.80 -74.65 10.17
C ASN A 12 12.49 -74.36 8.84
N LEU A 13 11.70 -73.99 7.82
CA LEU A 13 12.16 -73.34 6.59
C LEU A 13 12.23 -71.78 6.76
N TYR A 14 13.04 -71.34 7.69
CA TYR A 14 13.57 -70.02 7.60
C TYR A 14 14.86 -70.07 6.79
N THR A 15 14.74 -69.73 5.50
CA THR A 15 15.88 -69.53 4.63
C THR A 15 16.69 -68.35 5.19
N GLU A 16 17.90 -68.67 5.65
CA GLU A 16 18.94 -67.75 6.16
C GLU A 16 19.52 -66.83 5.08
N SER A 17 18.76 -66.48 4.03
CA SER A 17 19.25 -65.76 2.83
C SER A 17 18.84 -64.31 2.70
N ASP A 18 18.06 -63.72 3.65
CA ASP A 18 17.62 -62.33 3.54
C ASP A 18 17.97 -61.43 4.74
N ILE A 19 18.83 -61.89 5.63
CA ILE A 19 19.41 -60.98 6.63
C ILE A 19 20.50 -60.18 5.91
N PHE A 20 20.19 -58.92 5.60
CA PHE A 20 21.14 -57.89 5.12
C PHE A 20 22.34 -57.90 6.06
N ASP A 21 23.46 -58.52 5.60
CA ASP A 21 24.62 -58.78 6.44
C ASP A 21 25.37 -57.44 6.66
N PHE A 22 24.90 -56.66 7.64
CA PHE A 22 25.46 -55.35 8.04
C PHE A 22 26.98 -55.43 8.25
N LYS A 23 27.52 -56.57 8.66
CA LYS A 23 28.94 -56.82 8.83
C LYS A 23 29.69 -56.84 7.48
N LYS A 24 29.10 -57.45 6.45
CA LYS A 24 29.67 -57.47 5.09
C LYS A 24 29.59 -56.09 4.45
N LEU A 25 28.48 -55.35 4.66
CA LEU A 25 28.30 -53.98 4.18
C LEU A 25 29.32 -53.02 4.82
N SER A 26 29.50 -53.09 6.15
CA SER A 26 30.47 -52.28 6.89
C SER A 26 31.92 -52.53 6.41
N LYS A 27 32.26 -53.80 6.17
CA LYS A 27 33.58 -54.20 5.62
C LYS A 27 33.77 -53.63 4.18
N SER A 28 32.76 -53.77 3.31
CA SER A 28 32.82 -53.22 1.93
C SER A 28 32.97 -51.69 1.92
N VAL A 29 32.30 -50.98 2.84
CA VAL A 29 32.46 -49.51 2.99
C VAL A 29 33.86 -49.18 3.45
N TRP A 30 34.43 -49.93 4.39
CA TRP A 30 35.80 -49.72 4.86
C TRP A 30 36.87 -50.00 3.80
N ASP A 31 36.69 -51.08 3.01
CA ASP A 31 37.57 -51.41 1.87
C ASP A 31 37.43 -50.43 0.74
N GLY A 32 36.24 -49.80 0.57
CA GLY A 32 35.94 -48.78 -0.43
C GLY A 32 36.29 -47.33 -0.01
N LYS A 33 36.93 -47.15 1.14
CA LYS A 33 37.25 -45.79 1.68
C LYS A 33 37.98 -44.88 0.68
N VAL A 34 38.87 -45.41 -0.16
CA VAL A 34 39.59 -44.64 -1.16
C VAL A 34 38.65 -44.11 -2.24
N ILE A 35 37.66 -44.91 -2.66
CA ILE A 35 36.61 -44.46 -3.62
C ILE A 35 35.77 -43.39 -3.01
N ILE A 36 35.32 -43.57 -1.76
CA ILE A 36 34.52 -42.56 -1.05
C ILE A 36 35.30 -41.24 -0.88
N LEU A 37 36.55 -41.33 -0.42
CA LEU A 37 37.41 -40.15 -0.28
C LEU A 37 37.67 -39.42 -1.62
N SER A 38 37.89 -40.19 -2.69
CA SER A 38 38.11 -39.59 -4.02
C SER A 38 36.86 -38.91 -4.58
N THR A 39 35.68 -39.51 -4.39
CA THR A 39 34.39 -38.87 -4.80
C THR A 39 34.11 -37.62 -4.00
N ILE A 40 34.31 -37.64 -2.68
CA ILE A 40 34.18 -36.44 -1.84
C ILE A 40 35.14 -35.35 -2.34
N PHE A 41 36.40 -35.68 -2.59
CA PHE A 41 37.43 -34.73 -3.02
C PHE A 41 37.09 -34.10 -4.38
N VAL A 42 36.68 -34.90 -5.35
CA VAL A 42 36.28 -34.41 -6.69
C VAL A 42 35.07 -33.47 -6.60
N LEU A 43 34.01 -33.86 -5.85
CA LEU A 43 32.82 -33.02 -5.70
C LEU A 43 33.09 -31.79 -4.85
N LEU A 44 34.00 -31.88 -3.88
CA LEU A 44 34.45 -30.70 -3.13
C LEU A 44 35.15 -29.70 -4.05
N LEU A 45 36.05 -30.14 -4.90
CA LEU A 45 36.72 -29.26 -5.87
C LEU A 45 35.72 -28.63 -6.85
N LEU A 46 34.75 -29.40 -7.35
CA LEU A 46 33.72 -28.89 -8.24
C LEU A 46 32.82 -27.86 -7.53
N SER A 47 32.45 -28.11 -6.26
CA SER A 47 31.62 -27.17 -5.47
C SER A 47 32.37 -25.88 -5.14
N VAL A 48 33.70 -25.95 -4.85
CA VAL A 48 34.54 -24.77 -4.66
C VAL A 48 34.62 -23.94 -5.94
N PHE A 49 34.86 -24.62 -7.08
CA PHE A 49 34.91 -23.94 -8.37
C PHE A 49 33.59 -23.27 -8.73
N TYR A 50 32.45 -23.94 -8.51
CA TYR A 50 31.13 -23.37 -8.69
C TYR A 50 30.91 -22.17 -7.77
N ALA A 51 31.23 -22.29 -6.47
CA ALA A 51 31.07 -21.22 -5.50
C ALA A 51 31.93 -19.98 -5.80
N LEU A 52 33.08 -20.15 -6.47
CA LEU A 52 33.96 -19.04 -6.87
C LEU A 52 33.49 -18.35 -8.16
N LYS A 53 32.87 -19.10 -9.09
CA LYS A 53 32.34 -18.56 -10.35
C LYS A 53 30.90 -18.05 -10.26
N SER A 54 30.17 -18.40 -9.22
CA SER A 54 28.78 -17.98 -9.05
C SER A 54 28.68 -16.47 -8.85
N GLN A 55 27.67 -15.85 -9.48
CA GLN A 55 27.37 -14.42 -9.38
C GLN A 55 27.22 -13.99 -7.90
N GLU A 56 27.91 -12.95 -7.54
CA GLU A 56 27.81 -12.35 -6.21
C GLU A 56 26.63 -11.39 -6.16
N TRP A 57 25.89 -11.40 -5.03
CA TRP A 57 24.80 -10.50 -4.74
C TRP A 57 25.05 -9.75 -3.44
N TRP A 58 24.76 -8.48 -3.45
CA TRP A 58 24.94 -7.57 -2.32
C TRP A 58 23.59 -6.95 -1.99
N THR A 59 23.18 -7.04 -0.72
CA THR A 59 21.89 -6.53 -0.27
C THR A 59 22.08 -5.29 0.59
N SER A 60 21.67 -4.14 0.07
CA SER A 60 21.53 -2.94 0.88
C SER A 60 20.23 -2.98 1.67
N LYS A 61 20.29 -2.45 2.89
CA LYS A 61 19.15 -2.45 3.81
C LYS A 61 18.90 -1.07 4.37
N ALA A 62 17.62 -0.72 4.48
CA ALA A 62 17.15 0.45 5.21
C ALA A 62 16.06 0.04 6.20
N THR A 63 15.95 0.76 7.29
CA THR A 63 14.87 0.56 8.27
C THR A 63 14.07 1.84 8.38
N VAL A 64 12.77 1.74 8.18
CA VAL A 64 11.85 2.88 8.19
C VAL A 64 10.67 2.61 9.14
N THR A 65 10.07 3.68 9.60
CA THR A 65 8.86 3.67 10.43
C THR A 65 7.91 4.77 9.99
N GLU A 66 6.75 4.85 10.61
CA GLU A 66 5.75 5.88 10.35
C GLU A 66 6.36 7.29 10.34
N PRO A 67 5.85 8.21 9.49
CA PRO A 67 6.34 9.56 9.43
C PRO A 67 6.07 10.31 10.73
N THR A 68 6.95 11.26 11.07
CA THR A 68 6.67 12.18 12.17
C THR A 68 5.69 13.26 11.72
N LEU A 69 4.93 13.84 12.65
CA LEU A 69 4.04 14.96 12.34
C LEU A 69 4.80 16.15 11.70
N ASN A 70 6.06 16.32 12.07
CA ASN A 70 6.89 17.39 11.51
C ASN A 70 7.24 17.16 10.03
N SER A 71 7.43 15.92 9.61
CA SER A 71 7.75 15.59 8.21
C SER A 71 6.58 15.80 7.25
N ILE A 72 5.34 15.81 7.76
CA ILE A 72 4.11 16.01 6.98
C ILE A 72 3.40 17.33 7.32
N VAL A 73 4.03 18.22 8.13
CA VAL A 73 3.36 19.41 8.68
C VAL A 73 2.80 20.35 7.61
N SER A 74 3.55 20.60 6.54
CA SER A 74 3.10 21.49 5.45
C SER A 74 1.88 20.93 4.74
N PHE A 75 1.86 19.62 4.49
CA PHE A 75 0.71 18.95 3.91
C PHE A 75 -0.48 18.92 4.87
N SER A 76 -0.24 18.63 6.15
CA SER A 76 -1.29 18.64 7.18
C SER A 76 -1.93 20.03 7.33
N GLN A 77 -1.15 21.10 7.23
CA GLN A 77 -1.68 22.47 7.25
C GLN A 77 -2.56 22.75 6.03
N LEU A 78 -2.13 22.29 4.86
CA LEU A 78 -2.94 22.42 3.64
C LEU A 78 -4.26 21.66 3.80
N VAL A 79 -4.25 20.41 4.19
CA VAL A 79 -5.46 19.58 4.40
C VAL A 79 -6.40 20.25 5.41
N LYS A 80 -5.87 20.68 6.56
CA LYS A 80 -6.65 21.35 7.61
C LYS A 80 -7.23 22.71 7.19
N SER A 81 -6.62 23.40 6.21
CA SER A 81 -7.19 24.64 5.69
C SER A 81 -8.54 24.46 4.99
N TYR A 82 -8.81 23.25 4.49
CA TYR A 82 -10.09 22.89 3.87
C TYR A 82 -11.10 22.28 4.87
N GLN A 83 -10.66 21.87 6.08
CA GLN A 83 -11.50 21.21 7.08
C GLN A 83 -12.83 21.96 7.37
N PRO A 84 -12.87 23.31 7.49
CA PRO A 84 -14.11 24.00 7.77
C PRO A 84 -15.19 23.80 6.70
N ALA A 85 -14.80 23.55 5.43
CA ALA A 85 -15.75 23.28 4.35
C ALA A 85 -16.41 21.90 4.47
N PHE A 86 -15.77 20.97 5.17
CA PHE A 86 -16.26 19.60 5.38
C PHE A 86 -17.01 19.41 6.71
N ASN A 87 -16.92 20.38 7.62
CA ASN A 87 -17.61 20.31 8.90
C ASN A 87 -19.13 20.35 8.72
N ILE A 88 -19.83 19.44 9.42
CA ILE A 88 -21.27 19.42 9.50
C ILE A 88 -21.65 20.16 10.78
N LEU A 89 -22.38 21.27 10.63
CA LEU A 89 -22.89 22.11 11.72
C LEU A 89 -24.38 21.92 11.83
N ASP A 90 -24.92 21.95 13.06
CA ASP A 90 -26.37 22.01 13.30
C ASP A 90 -26.94 23.43 13.04
N ALA A 91 -28.24 23.59 13.35
CA ALA A 91 -28.94 24.89 13.20
C ALA A 91 -28.34 26.00 14.07
N ASP A 92 -27.77 25.64 15.22
CA ASP A 92 -27.12 26.57 16.16
C ASP A 92 -25.62 26.75 15.88
N SER A 93 -25.15 26.30 14.73
CA SER A 93 -23.74 26.35 14.31
C SER A 93 -22.79 25.55 15.22
N VAL A 94 -23.29 24.55 15.93
CA VAL A 94 -22.49 23.62 16.72
C VAL A 94 -21.97 22.50 15.81
N LEU A 95 -20.70 22.14 15.97
CA LEU A 95 -20.07 21.07 15.22
C LEU A 95 -20.68 19.71 15.57
N VAL A 96 -21.37 19.09 14.62
CA VAL A 96 -21.95 17.73 14.76
C VAL A 96 -20.95 16.67 14.33
N SER A 97 -20.23 16.92 13.25
CA SER A 97 -19.22 15.99 12.70
C SER A 97 -18.14 16.76 11.95
N SER A 98 -16.89 16.30 12.06
CA SER A 98 -15.80 16.71 11.18
C SER A 98 -15.74 15.78 9.96
N GLY A 99 -15.27 16.30 8.83
CA GLY A 99 -15.06 15.49 7.61
C GLY A 99 -13.92 14.49 7.83
N LYS A 100 -14.27 13.24 8.05
CA LYS A 100 -13.30 12.14 8.26
C LYS A 100 -12.43 11.89 7.03
N GLU A 101 -12.94 12.18 5.83
CA GLU A 101 -12.23 11.96 4.57
C GLU A 101 -10.89 12.73 4.48
N LEU A 102 -10.81 13.89 5.15
CA LEU A 102 -9.58 14.67 5.22
C LEU A 102 -8.64 14.18 6.34
N ASP A 103 -9.17 13.65 7.42
CA ASP A 103 -8.38 13.17 8.56
C ASP A 103 -7.51 11.98 8.17
N ASP A 104 -8.01 11.08 7.32
CA ASP A 104 -7.25 9.91 6.82
C ASP A 104 -6.02 10.32 6.01
N LEU A 105 -6.09 11.44 5.26
CA LEU A 105 -4.96 11.93 4.45
C LEU A 105 -3.77 12.42 5.29
N ILE A 106 -3.98 12.73 6.57
CA ILE A 106 -2.92 13.18 7.50
C ILE A 106 -2.66 12.17 8.61
N ASP A 107 -3.29 11.01 8.57
CA ASP A 107 -3.00 9.90 9.48
C ASP A 107 -1.64 9.28 9.11
N THR A 108 -0.70 9.30 10.06
CA THR A 108 0.69 8.84 9.82
C THR A 108 0.76 7.36 9.49
N LYS A 109 -0.11 6.55 10.09
CA LYS A 109 -0.17 5.12 9.81
C LYS A 109 -0.73 4.87 8.41
N TYR A 110 -1.82 5.53 8.05
CA TYR A 110 -2.43 5.42 6.72
C TYR A 110 -1.44 5.80 5.61
N ILE A 111 -0.71 6.89 5.79
CA ILE A 111 0.34 7.36 4.87
C ILE A 111 1.45 6.32 4.74
N PHE A 112 1.90 5.77 5.87
CA PHE A 112 2.96 4.75 5.88
C PHE A 112 2.53 3.44 5.23
N ASP A 113 1.30 2.99 5.49
CA ASP A 113 0.73 1.81 4.85
C ASP A 113 0.65 1.99 3.32
N ARG A 114 0.26 3.17 2.84
CA ARG A 114 0.28 3.52 1.41
C ARG A 114 1.69 3.45 0.81
N PHE A 115 2.69 3.97 1.53
CA PHE A 115 4.09 3.89 1.11
C PHE A 115 4.53 2.43 0.99
N LEU A 116 4.25 1.59 1.98
CA LEU A 116 4.62 0.16 1.95
C LEU A 116 3.90 -0.63 0.86
N LEU A 117 2.62 -0.36 0.64
CA LEU A 117 1.86 -0.97 -0.46
C LEU A 117 2.48 -0.61 -1.81
N SER A 118 2.85 0.65 -2.01
CA SER A 118 3.50 1.11 -3.23
C SER A 118 4.89 0.50 -3.38
N TYR A 119 5.71 0.46 -2.32
CA TYR A 119 7.04 -0.15 -2.33
C TYR A 119 7.00 -1.62 -2.76
N ASN A 120 5.99 -2.36 -2.31
CA ASN A 120 5.82 -3.78 -2.66
C ASN A 120 5.09 -4.02 -3.98
N SER A 121 4.52 -2.98 -4.58
CA SER A 121 3.77 -3.09 -5.83
C SER A 121 4.67 -3.55 -6.98
N THR A 122 4.31 -4.66 -7.62
CA THR A 122 4.98 -5.17 -8.81
C THR A 122 5.04 -4.13 -9.93
N GLU A 123 3.96 -3.37 -10.11
CA GLU A 123 3.89 -2.32 -11.13
C GLU A 123 4.85 -1.16 -10.84
N GLN A 124 4.97 -0.74 -9.58
CA GLN A 124 5.91 0.30 -9.17
C GLN A 124 7.37 -0.16 -9.35
N LYS A 125 7.67 -1.39 -8.96
CA LYS A 125 9.00 -1.99 -9.19
C LYS A 125 9.33 -2.04 -10.68
N ARG A 126 8.39 -2.48 -11.51
CA ARG A 126 8.56 -2.53 -12.98
C ARG A 126 8.79 -1.15 -13.57
N LYS A 127 7.99 -0.16 -13.17
CA LYS A 127 8.12 1.24 -13.60
C LYS A 127 9.48 1.81 -13.22
N PHE A 128 9.93 1.58 -11.98
CA PHE A 128 11.23 2.00 -11.50
C PHE A 128 12.37 1.36 -12.32
N LEU A 129 12.40 0.04 -12.40
CA LEU A 129 13.44 -0.69 -13.12
C LEU A 129 13.52 -0.28 -14.61
N SER A 130 12.38 0.04 -15.23
CA SER A 130 12.34 0.51 -16.62
C SER A 130 12.86 1.94 -16.79
N SER A 131 12.75 2.79 -15.77
CA SER A 131 13.10 4.21 -15.83
C SER A 131 14.47 4.55 -15.23
N SER A 132 14.97 3.75 -14.27
CA SER A 132 16.23 4.02 -13.57
C SER A 132 17.44 3.93 -14.49
N GLU A 133 18.18 5.03 -14.59
CA GLU A 133 19.43 5.08 -15.35
C GLU A 133 20.55 4.29 -14.65
N ILE A 134 20.57 4.31 -13.31
CA ILE A 134 21.54 3.53 -12.51
C ILE A 134 21.36 2.03 -12.79
N PHE A 135 20.10 1.57 -12.83
CA PHE A 135 19.82 0.18 -13.15
C PHE A 135 20.26 -0.21 -14.58
N LYS A 136 19.98 0.63 -15.55
CA LYS A 136 20.42 0.43 -16.95
C LYS A 136 21.94 0.39 -17.08
N GLU A 137 22.62 1.31 -16.42
CA GLU A 137 24.08 1.37 -16.42
C GLU A 137 24.71 0.12 -15.76
N MET A 138 24.15 -0.33 -14.63
CA MET A 138 24.55 -1.56 -13.95
C MET A 138 24.42 -2.78 -14.87
N LEU A 139 23.29 -2.92 -15.55
CA LEU A 139 23.08 -4.05 -16.48
C LEU A 139 24.08 -4.00 -17.64
N SER A 140 24.32 -2.83 -18.22
CA SER A 140 25.26 -2.67 -19.34
C SER A 140 26.70 -2.99 -18.98
N LYS A 141 27.10 -2.84 -17.72
CA LYS A 141 28.47 -3.15 -17.23
C LYS A 141 28.68 -4.63 -16.95
N ASN A 142 27.65 -5.35 -16.55
CA ASN A 142 27.77 -6.69 -15.99
C ASN A 142 27.32 -7.82 -16.94
N GLU A 143 26.66 -7.50 -18.02
CA GLU A 143 26.19 -8.47 -18.99
C GLU A 143 26.90 -8.23 -20.35
N ASP A 144 27.61 -9.23 -20.82
CA ASP A 144 28.40 -9.26 -22.07
C ASP A 144 27.52 -9.24 -23.36
N SER A 145 26.65 -8.34 -23.53
CA SER A 145 25.91 -8.03 -24.76
C SER A 145 24.92 -6.92 -24.52
N GLU A 146 24.51 -6.16 -25.54
CA GLU A 146 23.39 -5.23 -25.55
C GLU A 146 22.17 -5.83 -24.84
N VAL A 147 22.15 -5.84 -23.50
CA VAL A 147 21.00 -6.26 -22.72
C VAL A 147 19.94 -5.22 -22.94
N LYS A 148 19.12 -5.47 -23.95
CA LYS A 148 17.85 -4.78 -24.08
C LYS A 148 17.10 -5.02 -22.78
N LEU A 149 16.59 -3.96 -22.17
CA LEU A 149 15.66 -3.99 -21.07
C LEU A 149 14.39 -4.75 -21.53
N ASP A 150 14.52 -6.07 -21.64
CA ASP A 150 13.41 -6.91 -22.04
C ASP A 150 12.50 -7.21 -20.81
N PRO A 151 11.24 -7.51 -21.03
CA PRO A 151 10.32 -7.81 -19.94
C PRO A 151 10.79 -8.96 -19.03
N LEU A 152 11.55 -9.94 -19.56
CA LEU A 152 12.05 -11.08 -18.80
C LEU A 152 13.17 -10.67 -17.83
N THR A 153 14.03 -9.76 -18.24
CA THR A 153 15.05 -9.20 -17.35
C THR A 153 14.41 -8.43 -16.20
N ILE A 154 13.45 -7.55 -16.49
CA ILE A 154 12.72 -6.83 -15.45
C ILE A 154 12.05 -7.81 -14.48
N GLU A 155 11.38 -8.85 -14.97
CA GLU A 155 10.69 -9.84 -14.14
C GLU A 155 11.63 -10.56 -13.16
N ARG A 156 12.84 -10.92 -13.62
CA ARG A 156 13.88 -11.50 -12.75
C ARG A 156 14.31 -10.58 -11.61
N TRP A 157 14.32 -9.26 -11.85
CA TRP A 157 14.76 -8.26 -10.88
C TRP A 157 13.66 -7.85 -9.88
N LEU A 158 12.38 -8.13 -10.16
CA LEU A 158 11.30 -7.81 -9.23
C LEU A 158 11.48 -8.47 -7.85
N GLY A 159 11.99 -9.72 -7.83
CA GLY A 159 12.27 -10.45 -6.60
C GLY A 159 13.47 -9.91 -5.80
N LYS A 160 14.31 -9.05 -6.41
CA LYS A 160 15.49 -8.44 -5.78
C LYS A 160 15.16 -7.20 -4.95
N ILE A 161 13.91 -6.76 -5.01
CA ILE A 161 13.35 -5.66 -4.22
C ILE A 161 12.34 -6.26 -3.25
N SER A 162 12.60 -6.16 -1.95
CA SER A 162 11.73 -6.74 -0.94
C SER A 162 11.57 -5.83 0.27
N SER A 163 10.51 -6.05 1.04
CA SER A 163 10.37 -5.47 2.37
C SER A 163 9.77 -6.48 3.34
N GLU A 164 10.17 -6.38 4.60
CA GLU A 164 9.58 -7.11 5.72
C GLU A 164 9.07 -6.10 6.74
N THR A 165 7.83 -6.25 7.18
CA THR A 165 7.22 -5.37 8.19
C THR A 165 7.05 -6.10 9.50
N LYS A 166 7.44 -5.46 10.61
CA LYS A 166 7.25 -5.96 11.97
C LYS A 166 6.56 -4.92 12.83
N GLU A 167 5.57 -5.35 13.60
CA GLU A 167 4.95 -4.50 14.61
C GLU A 167 5.83 -4.44 15.86
N ASN A 168 6.17 -3.25 16.30
CA ASN A 168 6.78 -3.04 17.60
C ASN A 168 5.70 -3.13 18.69
N LYS A 169 5.67 -4.22 19.41
CA LYS A 169 4.66 -4.51 20.46
C LYS A 169 4.60 -3.47 21.59
N ILE A 170 5.67 -2.70 21.80
CA ILE A 170 5.77 -1.70 22.88
C ILE A 170 5.15 -0.38 22.41
N SER A 171 5.58 0.12 21.26
CA SER A 171 5.13 1.42 20.72
C SER A 171 3.88 1.31 19.85
N LYS A 172 3.46 0.09 19.47
CA LYS A 172 2.39 -0.19 18.51
C LYS A 172 2.60 0.48 17.14
N THR A 173 3.86 0.81 16.83
CA THR A 173 4.26 1.36 15.53
C THR A 173 4.80 0.25 14.63
N TYR A 174 4.68 0.45 13.32
CA TYR A 174 5.22 -0.48 12.34
C TYR A 174 6.64 -0.10 11.97
N ILE A 175 7.52 -1.10 11.91
CA ILE A 175 8.88 -0.97 11.42
C ILE A 175 8.99 -1.82 10.16
N ALA A 176 9.44 -1.22 9.06
CA ALA A 176 9.69 -1.91 7.81
C ALA A 176 11.19 -1.95 7.50
N TYR A 177 11.65 -3.12 7.12
CA TYR A 177 12.99 -3.37 6.60
C TYR A 177 12.89 -3.41 5.08
N LEU A 178 13.53 -2.48 4.42
CA LEU A 178 13.53 -2.35 2.97
C LEU A 178 14.86 -2.88 2.44
N GLU A 179 14.82 -3.70 1.40
CA GLU A 179 16.00 -4.36 0.85
C GLU A 179 16.03 -4.24 -0.67
N PHE A 180 17.24 -4.06 -1.20
CA PHE A 180 17.52 -4.12 -2.64
C PHE A 180 18.82 -4.89 -2.87
N GLU A 181 18.77 -5.92 -3.72
CA GLU A 181 19.93 -6.72 -4.10
C GLU A 181 20.47 -6.27 -5.47
N ALA A 182 21.80 -6.12 -5.54
CA ALA A 182 22.50 -5.80 -6.79
C ALA A 182 23.83 -6.55 -6.91
N TYR A 183 24.55 -6.35 -8.00
CA TYR A 183 25.80 -7.04 -8.28
C TYR A 183 26.98 -6.53 -7.45
N THR A 184 26.94 -5.27 -7.03
CA THR A 184 27.95 -4.68 -6.15
C THR A 184 27.32 -4.02 -4.92
N ALA A 185 28.14 -3.78 -3.89
CA ALA A 185 27.70 -3.11 -2.68
C ALA A 185 27.21 -1.67 -2.95
N GLU A 186 27.94 -0.95 -3.81
CA GLU A 186 27.65 0.42 -4.19
C GLU A 186 26.34 0.50 -4.98
N GLU A 187 26.17 -0.36 -5.98
CA GLU A 187 24.94 -0.39 -6.81
C GLU A 187 23.71 -0.73 -5.96
N SER A 188 23.82 -1.71 -5.04
CA SER A 188 22.71 -2.07 -4.17
C SER A 188 22.27 -0.89 -3.27
N ASN A 189 23.24 -0.12 -2.76
CA ASN A 189 22.97 1.04 -1.94
C ASN A 189 22.34 2.19 -2.74
N LEU A 190 22.87 2.48 -3.93
CA LEU A 190 22.35 3.53 -4.81
C LEU A 190 20.93 3.21 -5.30
N LEU A 191 20.71 1.97 -5.75
CA LEU A 191 19.40 1.52 -6.23
C LEU A 191 18.35 1.52 -5.11
N LEU A 192 18.73 1.11 -3.88
CA LEU A 192 17.80 1.17 -2.75
C LEU A 192 17.39 2.62 -2.46
N ARG A 193 18.35 3.56 -2.44
CA ARG A 193 18.05 5.00 -2.24
C ARG A 193 17.13 5.52 -3.33
N GLU A 194 17.49 5.30 -4.57
CA GLU A 194 16.71 5.78 -5.71
C GLU A 194 15.29 5.20 -5.71
N TYR A 195 15.13 3.91 -5.39
CA TYR A 195 13.83 3.27 -5.33
C TYR A 195 12.96 3.78 -4.17
N VAL A 196 13.55 4.00 -3.00
CA VAL A 196 12.84 4.58 -1.84
C VAL A 196 12.38 6.01 -2.18
N ASP A 197 13.25 6.84 -2.77
CA ASP A 197 12.93 8.22 -3.15
C ASP A 197 11.88 8.26 -4.28
N PHE A 198 11.98 7.36 -5.26
CA PHE A 198 11.00 7.19 -6.33
C PHE A 198 9.62 6.84 -5.76
N THR A 199 9.57 5.86 -4.84
CA THR A 199 8.33 5.42 -4.21
C THR A 199 7.73 6.53 -3.35
N ASN A 200 8.56 7.22 -2.55
CA ASN A 200 8.11 8.34 -1.71
C ASN A 200 7.46 9.44 -2.56
N ARG A 201 8.13 9.88 -3.63
CA ARG A 201 7.61 10.93 -4.53
C ARG A 201 6.30 10.52 -5.18
N ASN A 202 6.23 9.29 -5.68
CA ASN A 202 5.04 8.78 -6.35
C ASN A 202 3.83 8.71 -5.40
N VAL A 203 4.03 8.22 -4.18
CA VAL A 203 2.94 8.15 -3.18
C VAL A 203 2.56 9.54 -2.68
N ALA A 204 3.53 10.44 -2.49
CA ALA A 204 3.25 11.83 -2.14
C ALA A 204 2.36 12.53 -3.19
N GLU A 205 2.65 12.31 -4.48
CA GLU A 205 1.82 12.80 -5.58
C GLU A 205 0.42 12.19 -5.58
N ILE A 206 0.30 10.89 -5.31
CA ILE A 206 -1.00 10.20 -5.21
C ILE A 206 -1.83 10.81 -4.07
N VAL A 207 -1.25 10.97 -2.88
CA VAL A 207 -1.95 11.53 -1.71
C VAL A 207 -2.36 12.98 -1.94
N PHE A 208 -1.50 13.77 -2.61
CA PHE A 208 -1.82 15.14 -3.01
C PHE A 208 -3.00 15.18 -4.01
N ASN A 209 -2.98 14.33 -5.03
CA ASN A 209 -4.05 14.26 -6.02
C ASN A 209 -5.37 13.74 -5.41
N GLU A 210 -5.30 12.91 -4.37
CA GLU A 210 -6.45 12.46 -3.60
C GLU A 210 -7.11 13.64 -2.86
N LEU A 211 -6.32 14.50 -2.21
CA LEU A 211 -6.83 15.74 -1.62
C LEU A 211 -7.55 16.60 -2.67
N PHE A 212 -6.93 16.79 -3.85
CA PHE A 212 -7.55 17.53 -4.95
C PHE A 212 -8.91 16.94 -5.33
N SER A 213 -8.97 15.62 -5.49
CA SER A 213 -10.19 14.91 -5.87
C SER A 213 -11.30 15.05 -4.82
N ILE A 214 -10.95 14.93 -3.52
CA ILE A 214 -11.89 15.08 -2.41
C ILE A 214 -12.44 16.51 -2.36
N VAL A 215 -11.57 17.51 -2.52
CA VAL A 215 -11.96 18.93 -2.55
C VAL A 215 -12.89 19.23 -3.73
N GLU A 216 -12.60 18.72 -4.92
CA GLU A 216 -13.40 18.94 -6.12
C GLU A 216 -14.79 18.26 -6.02
N VAL A 217 -14.85 17.03 -5.48
CA VAL A 217 -16.12 16.35 -5.23
C VAL A 217 -16.98 17.17 -4.26
N LYS A 218 -16.38 17.63 -3.16
CA LYS A 218 -17.11 18.44 -2.15
C LYS A 218 -17.57 19.79 -2.71
N LYS A 219 -16.76 20.41 -3.53
CA LYS A 219 -17.12 21.66 -4.24
C LYS A 219 -18.34 21.46 -5.14
N ASN A 220 -18.35 20.40 -5.93
CA ASN A 220 -19.49 20.05 -6.78
C ASN A 220 -20.75 19.77 -5.96
N GLU A 221 -20.64 19.04 -4.85
CA GLU A 221 -21.75 18.79 -3.92
C GLU A 221 -22.34 20.11 -3.39
N LEU A 222 -21.49 21.02 -2.88
CA LEU A 222 -21.94 22.30 -2.35
C LEU A 222 -22.50 23.22 -3.42
N GLN A 223 -22.01 23.19 -4.64
CA GLN A 223 -22.58 23.93 -5.78
C GLN A 223 -23.98 23.47 -6.11
N GLN A 224 -24.23 22.16 -6.12
CA GLN A 224 -25.56 21.61 -6.32
C GLN A 224 -26.50 21.98 -5.16
N GLN A 225 -26.01 21.90 -3.91
CA GLN A 225 -26.78 22.31 -2.75
C GLN A 225 -27.13 23.80 -2.81
N LEU A 226 -26.18 24.67 -3.15
CA LEU A 226 -26.42 26.09 -3.30
C LEU A 226 -27.49 26.37 -4.35
N SER A 227 -27.40 25.73 -5.51
CA SER A 227 -28.39 25.86 -6.59
C SER A 227 -29.79 25.42 -6.14
N PHE A 228 -29.87 24.30 -5.42
CA PHE A 228 -31.14 23.80 -4.88
C PHE A 228 -31.74 24.78 -3.86
N ASP A 229 -30.95 25.24 -2.89
CA ASP A 229 -31.38 26.16 -1.84
C ASP A 229 -31.79 27.52 -2.41
N LEU A 230 -31.07 28.04 -3.41
CA LEU A 230 -31.46 29.25 -4.14
C LEU A 230 -32.83 29.12 -4.80
N ASN A 231 -33.05 28.02 -5.52
CA ASN A 231 -34.35 27.76 -6.15
C ASN A 231 -35.48 27.64 -5.10
N LEU A 232 -35.19 27.04 -3.95
CA LEU A 232 -36.17 26.93 -2.85
C LEU A 232 -36.55 28.31 -2.28
N VAL A 233 -35.55 29.18 -2.03
CA VAL A 233 -35.76 30.53 -1.53
C VAL A 233 -36.50 31.37 -2.56
N GLN A 234 -36.10 31.31 -3.83
CA GLN A 234 -36.78 32.00 -4.92
C GLN A 234 -38.29 31.64 -4.97
N ARG A 235 -38.64 30.36 -4.93
CA ARG A 235 -40.03 29.90 -4.89
C ARG A 235 -40.78 30.41 -3.67
N LYS A 236 -40.10 30.48 -2.49
CA LYS A 236 -40.73 31.05 -1.30
C LYS A 236 -41.02 32.54 -1.48
N VAL A 237 -40.12 33.32 -2.07
CA VAL A 237 -40.33 34.74 -2.38
C VAL A 237 -41.44 34.91 -3.41
N GLU A 238 -41.46 34.13 -4.48
CA GLU A 238 -42.52 34.13 -5.50
C GLU A 238 -43.90 33.83 -4.88
N LYS A 239 -43.97 32.83 -3.99
CA LYS A 239 -45.20 32.54 -3.22
C LYS A 239 -45.62 33.70 -2.34
N GLU A 240 -44.68 34.33 -1.63
CA GLU A 240 -44.96 35.51 -0.78
C GLU A 240 -45.42 36.70 -1.59
N ILE A 241 -44.89 36.96 -2.79
CA ILE A 241 -45.37 37.94 -3.73
C ILE A 241 -46.82 37.67 -4.12
N SER A 242 -47.12 36.44 -4.55
CA SER A 242 -48.48 36.03 -4.93
C SER A 242 -49.49 36.19 -3.81
N LEU A 243 -49.13 35.76 -2.59
CA LEU A 243 -49.99 35.93 -1.41
C LEU A 243 -50.19 37.41 -1.07
N SER A 244 -49.15 38.24 -1.21
CA SER A 244 -49.22 39.69 -0.97
C SER A 244 -50.06 40.39 -2.05
N GLU A 245 -50.05 39.97 -3.31
CA GLU A 245 -50.88 40.45 -4.40
C GLU A 245 -52.35 40.13 -4.13
N VAL A 246 -52.70 38.90 -3.69
CA VAL A 246 -54.06 38.52 -3.31
C VAL A 246 -54.51 39.39 -2.13
N ALA A 247 -53.69 39.54 -1.10
CA ALA A 247 -54.00 40.38 0.04
C ALA A 247 -54.22 41.85 -0.34
N TYR A 248 -53.46 42.38 -1.30
CA TYR A 248 -53.61 43.72 -1.85
C TYR A 248 -54.96 43.91 -2.53
N GLU A 249 -55.40 42.97 -3.39
CA GLU A 249 -56.72 43.04 -4.04
C GLU A 249 -57.88 42.97 -3.04
N ILE A 250 -57.77 42.15 -1.98
CA ILE A 250 -58.76 42.09 -0.92
C ILE A 250 -58.80 43.38 -0.10
N ALA A 251 -57.62 43.94 0.31
CA ALA A 251 -57.57 45.21 1.03
C ALA A 251 -58.13 46.36 0.23
N LYS A 252 -57.85 46.37 -1.12
CA LYS A 252 -58.41 47.35 -2.08
C LYS A 252 -59.92 47.26 -2.17
N GLY A 253 -60.48 46.05 -2.28
CA GLY A 253 -61.93 45.80 -2.31
C GLY A 253 -62.62 46.23 -1.00
N ALA A 254 -61.91 46.10 0.16
CA ALA A 254 -62.37 46.52 1.47
C ALA A 254 -62.13 47.99 1.82
N ASN A 255 -61.51 48.79 0.91
CA ASN A 255 -61.07 50.17 1.11
C ASN A 255 -60.12 50.37 2.32
N ILE A 256 -59.25 49.39 2.58
CA ILE A 256 -58.25 49.44 3.65
C ILE A 256 -56.93 49.97 3.02
N SER A 257 -56.65 51.27 3.17
CA SER A 257 -55.42 51.86 2.62
C SER A 257 -54.25 51.87 3.60
N ARG A 258 -54.53 51.96 4.91
CA ARG A 258 -53.51 52.04 5.98
C ARG A 258 -53.64 50.88 6.95
N PRO A 259 -52.57 50.53 7.71
CA PRO A 259 -52.60 49.44 8.67
C PRO A 259 -53.73 49.59 9.72
N VAL A 260 -54.46 48.46 9.97
CA VAL A 260 -55.56 48.38 10.94
C VAL A 260 -55.14 47.46 12.06
N SER A 261 -55.10 47.97 13.32
CA SER A 261 -54.54 47.25 14.48
C SER A 261 -55.45 46.22 15.14
N ASN A 262 -56.70 46.00 14.67
CA ASN A 262 -57.70 45.18 15.36
C ASN A 262 -58.20 43.93 14.59
N LEU A 263 -57.53 43.54 13.52
CA LEU A 263 -57.89 42.34 12.75
C LEU A 263 -57.15 41.11 13.34
N GLN A 264 -57.82 40.37 14.25
CA GLN A 264 -57.35 39.05 14.70
C GLN A 264 -57.76 37.95 13.69
N LEU A 265 -57.03 37.84 12.59
CA LEU A 265 -57.26 36.81 11.60
C LEU A 265 -55.94 36.14 11.26
N ASN A 266 -55.73 34.95 11.80
CA ASN A 266 -54.45 34.21 11.73
C ASN A 266 -53.93 33.92 10.28
N GLU A 267 -54.77 33.88 9.28
CA GLU A 267 -54.34 33.64 7.87
C GLU A 267 -54.44 34.90 7.00
N LEU A 268 -55.10 35.96 7.46
CA LEU A 268 -55.33 37.22 6.74
C LEU A 268 -54.55 38.41 7.34
N GLN A 269 -53.54 38.12 8.17
CA GLN A 269 -52.73 39.17 8.83
C GLN A 269 -52.11 40.15 7.84
N SER A 270 -51.79 39.70 6.61
CA SER A 270 -51.27 40.52 5.55
C SER A 270 -52.30 41.60 5.04
N ILE A 271 -53.60 41.31 5.08
CA ILE A 271 -54.63 42.27 4.65
C ILE A 271 -54.69 43.49 5.60
N ALA A 272 -54.41 43.28 6.89
CA ALA A 272 -54.37 44.33 7.90
C ALA A 272 -53.26 45.38 7.66
N LEU A 273 -52.28 45.10 6.78
CA LEU A 273 -51.23 46.04 6.38
C LEU A 273 -51.76 47.21 5.52
N GLY A 274 -52.86 46.98 4.82
CA GLY A 274 -53.44 47.94 3.88
C GLY A 274 -52.69 48.02 2.54
N THR A 275 -53.32 48.66 1.57
CA THR A 275 -52.81 48.71 0.19
C THR A 275 -51.45 49.39 0.06
N ASP A 276 -51.17 50.46 0.81
CA ASP A 276 -49.92 51.21 0.69
C ASP A 276 -48.71 50.36 1.12
N ALA A 277 -48.80 49.66 2.24
CA ALA A 277 -47.73 48.82 2.73
C ALA A 277 -47.57 47.51 1.88
N LEU A 278 -48.69 46.96 1.42
CA LEU A 278 -48.65 45.78 0.54
C LEU A 278 -48.03 46.05 -0.83
N ALA A 279 -48.32 47.21 -1.44
CA ALA A 279 -47.71 47.67 -2.68
C ALA A 279 -46.17 47.79 -2.53
N ALA A 280 -45.75 48.50 -1.45
CA ALA A 280 -44.30 48.64 -1.16
C ALA A 280 -43.62 47.29 -0.90
N LYS A 281 -44.27 46.35 -0.19
CA LYS A 281 -43.76 45.00 0.04
C LYS A 281 -43.58 44.24 -1.27
N ILE A 282 -44.61 44.25 -2.14
CA ILE A 282 -44.56 43.58 -3.45
C ILE A 282 -43.43 44.15 -4.33
N GLU A 283 -43.29 45.45 -4.41
CA GLU A 283 -42.24 46.08 -5.17
C GLU A 283 -40.85 45.76 -4.63
N THR A 284 -40.68 45.76 -3.30
CA THR A 284 -39.42 45.38 -2.64
C THR A 284 -39.07 43.93 -2.93
N LEU A 285 -40.02 43.00 -2.79
CA LEU A 285 -39.77 41.57 -3.06
C LEU A 285 -39.46 41.31 -4.54
N LYS A 286 -40.12 42.04 -5.48
CA LYS A 286 -39.85 41.91 -6.92
C LYS A 286 -38.49 42.50 -7.33
N SER A 287 -37.99 43.48 -6.61
CA SER A 287 -36.71 44.13 -6.85
C SER A 287 -35.51 43.37 -6.28
N LEU A 288 -35.74 42.33 -5.53
CA LEU A 288 -34.70 41.54 -4.86
C LEU A 288 -33.82 40.83 -5.86
N LYS A 289 -32.51 41.12 -5.79
CA LYS A 289 -31.47 40.49 -6.63
C LYS A 289 -30.63 39.47 -5.84
N ASP A 290 -30.52 39.64 -4.53
CA ASP A 290 -29.73 38.78 -3.66
C ASP A 290 -30.65 38.12 -2.64
N PHE A 291 -30.66 36.76 -2.70
CA PHE A 291 -31.46 35.93 -1.83
C PHE A 291 -30.69 35.37 -0.62
N THR A 292 -29.36 35.64 -0.52
CA THR A 292 -28.49 35.09 0.53
C THR A 292 -28.96 35.54 1.92
N SER A 293 -29.40 36.78 2.05
CA SER A 293 -29.93 37.35 3.31
C SER A 293 -31.23 36.71 3.81
N PHE A 294 -31.92 35.93 2.96
CA PHE A 294 -33.18 35.28 3.32
C PHE A 294 -33.02 33.88 3.89
N SER A 295 -31.82 33.32 3.85
CA SER A 295 -31.54 31.97 4.34
C SER A 295 -30.12 31.87 4.91
N PRO A 296 -29.98 31.69 6.23
CA PRO A 296 -28.69 31.47 6.86
C PRO A 296 -27.95 30.23 6.26
N ASN A 297 -28.71 29.31 5.67
CA ASN A 297 -28.14 28.15 5.01
C ASN A 297 -27.41 28.50 3.71
N LEU A 298 -27.97 29.43 2.90
CA LEU A 298 -27.31 29.94 1.70
C LEU A 298 -25.98 30.60 2.02
N GLU A 299 -25.94 31.45 3.04
CA GLU A 299 -24.72 32.13 3.47
C GLU A 299 -23.65 31.11 3.92
N ARG A 300 -24.04 30.08 4.69
CA ARG A 300 -23.13 29.00 5.11
C ARG A 300 -22.58 28.22 3.92
N VAL A 301 -23.43 27.80 2.99
CA VAL A 301 -22.99 27.04 1.80
C VAL A 301 -22.06 27.88 0.94
N SER A 302 -22.38 29.18 0.73
CA SER A 302 -21.53 30.10 -0.02
C SER A 302 -20.16 30.27 0.64
N SER A 303 -20.11 30.49 1.97
CA SER A 303 -18.85 30.62 2.72
C SER A 303 -17.98 29.36 2.65
N ARG A 304 -18.60 28.17 2.66
CA ARG A 304 -17.87 26.90 2.47
C ARG A 304 -17.32 26.75 1.06
N LEU A 305 -18.08 27.17 0.06
CA LEU A 305 -17.60 27.22 -1.35
C LEU A 305 -16.43 28.16 -1.52
N ASP A 306 -16.40 29.32 -0.86
CA ASP A 306 -15.30 30.24 -0.90
C ASP A 306 -14.00 29.64 -0.38
N ILE A 307 -14.08 28.76 0.63
CA ILE A 307 -12.92 28.00 1.11
C ILE A 307 -12.41 27.04 0.03
N LEU A 308 -13.32 26.31 -0.63
CA LEU A 308 -12.98 25.31 -1.65
C LEU A 308 -12.57 25.93 -3.00
N ASN A 309 -12.90 27.20 -3.25
CA ASN A 309 -12.50 27.94 -4.46
C ASN A 309 -11.09 28.52 -4.37
N ARG A 310 -10.40 28.38 -3.25
CA ARG A 310 -8.99 28.78 -3.14
C ARG A 310 -8.14 27.93 -4.07
N GLU A 311 -7.17 28.55 -4.73
CA GLU A 311 -6.22 27.80 -5.57
C GLU A 311 -5.45 26.78 -4.72
N LEU A 312 -5.45 25.55 -5.17
CA LEU A 312 -4.57 24.52 -4.63
C LEU A 312 -3.13 24.82 -5.07
N PRO A 313 -2.17 24.79 -4.14
CA PRO A 313 -0.77 24.95 -4.52
C PRO A 313 -0.33 23.79 -5.41
N SER A 314 0.68 24.04 -6.26
CA SER A 314 1.30 22.97 -7.06
C SER A 314 1.94 21.91 -6.17
N PHE A 315 1.89 20.65 -6.60
CA PHE A 315 2.61 19.53 -5.95
C PHE A 315 4.11 19.82 -5.79
N ASP A 316 4.69 20.60 -6.67
CA ASP A 316 6.11 21.00 -6.60
C ASP A 316 6.51 21.64 -5.26
N ASN A 317 5.57 22.30 -4.58
CA ASN A 317 5.79 22.87 -3.25
C ASN A 317 5.88 21.79 -2.14
N PHE A 318 5.55 20.54 -2.43
CA PHE A 318 5.51 19.43 -1.50
C PHE A 318 6.52 18.33 -1.83
N GLN A 319 7.49 18.59 -2.70
CA GLN A 319 8.53 17.60 -3.08
C GLN A 319 9.37 17.10 -1.89
N GLN A 320 9.41 17.86 -0.79
CA GLN A 320 10.11 17.49 0.45
C GLN A 320 9.25 16.65 1.41
N LEU A 321 8.02 16.31 1.02
CA LEU A 321 7.12 15.50 1.85
C LEU A 321 7.70 14.09 2.02
N GLN A 322 8.03 13.73 3.27
CA GLN A 322 8.50 12.40 3.63
C GLN A 322 7.38 11.60 4.30
N LEU A 323 7.00 10.50 3.67
CA LEU A 323 5.90 9.62 4.08
C LEU A 323 6.34 8.51 5.04
N PHE A 324 7.59 8.57 5.48
CA PHE A 324 8.20 7.67 6.45
C PHE A 324 9.33 8.39 7.18
N THR A 325 9.81 7.79 8.26
CA THR A 325 11.01 8.25 8.99
C THR A 325 12.06 7.15 8.94
N TYR A 326 13.28 7.48 8.56
CA TYR A 326 14.41 6.56 8.66
C TYR A 326 14.78 6.30 10.12
N LEU A 327 14.73 5.04 10.56
CA LEU A 327 15.46 4.56 11.74
C LEU A 327 16.90 4.22 11.36
N GLN A 328 17.10 3.74 10.12
CA GLN A 328 18.42 3.49 9.53
C GLN A 328 18.31 3.77 8.02
N SER A 329 19.10 4.72 7.55
CA SER A 329 19.21 5.02 6.11
C SER A 329 19.84 3.84 5.36
N PRO A 330 19.64 3.74 4.03
CA PRO A 330 20.26 2.70 3.22
C PRO A 330 21.77 2.58 3.51
N THR A 331 22.20 1.38 3.87
CA THR A 331 23.60 1.10 4.27
C THR A 331 24.35 0.41 3.17
N LEU A 332 25.64 0.76 3.04
CA LEU A 332 26.55 0.02 2.19
C LEU A 332 26.80 -1.37 2.82
N PRO A 333 26.46 -2.47 2.16
CA PRO A 333 26.68 -3.80 2.70
C PRO A 333 28.18 -4.11 2.79
N LEU A 334 28.64 -4.62 3.94
CA LEU A 334 30.03 -5.00 4.16
C LEU A 334 30.35 -6.41 3.67
N ASN A 335 29.33 -7.25 3.53
CA ASN A 335 29.46 -8.63 3.11
C ASN A 335 28.41 -8.93 2.02
N ARG A 336 28.77 -9.80 1.08
CA ARG A 336 27.83 -10.33 0.10
C ARG A 336 26.74 -11.16 0.78
N SER A 337 25.56 -11.12 0.21
CA SER A 337 24.39 -11.88 0.69
C SER A 337 24.41 -13.29 0.11
N GLU A 338 24.72 -13.41 -1.17
CA GLU A 338 24.76 -14.68 -1.92
C GLU A 338 25.98 -14.74 -2.85
N PRO A 339 26.44 -15.95 -3.20
CA PRO A 339 26.07 -17.25 -2.62
C PRO A 339 26.75 -17.49 -1.27
N ASN A 340 26.11 -18.28 -0.40
CA ASN A 340 26.77 -18.76 0.82
C ASN A 340 27.77 -19.85 0.47
N ARG A 341 29.01 -19.44 0.16
CA ARG A 341 30.10 -20.34 -0.28
C ARG A 341 30.35 -21.49 0.68
N LYS A 342 30.24 -21.24 2.01
CA LYS A 342 30.43 -22.29 3.02
C LYS A 342 29.36 -23.39 2.87
N LEU A 343 28.13 -23.00 2.67
CA LEU A 343 27.00 -23.92 2.51
C LEU A 343 27.13 -24.77 1.23
N ILE A 344 27.55 -24.15 0.11
CA ILE A 344 27.77 -24.87 -1.17
C ILE A 344 28.84 -25.94 -1.00
N VAL A 345 29.96 -25.64 -0.34
CA VAL A 345 31.05 -26.59 -0.13
C VAL A 345 30.63 -27.72 0.80
N ILE A 346 29.88 -27.41 1.87
CA ILE A 346 29.34 -28.43 2.78
C ILE A 346 28.37 -29.36 2.04
N LEU A 347 27.42 -28.81 1.29
CA LEU A 347 26.47 -29.61 0.51
C LEU A 347 27.20 -30.47 -0.56
N GLY A 348 28.17 -29.90 -1.25
CA GLY A 348 29.00 -30.67 -2.21
C GLY A 348 29.72 -31.84 -1.55
N SER A 349 30.23 -31.67 -0.34
CA SER A 349 30.89 -32.73 0.44
C SER A 349 29.91 -33.83 0.85
N ILE A 350 28.68 -33.47 1.28
CA ILE A 350 27.63 -34.43 1.65
C ILE A 350 27.19 -35.24 0.43
N VAL A 351 26.96 -34.57 -0.69
CA VAL A 351 26.60 -35.25 -1.96
C VAL A 351 27.73 -36.17 -2.41
N GLY A 352 28.99 -35.75 -2.25
CA GLY A 352 30.17 -36.58 -2.52
C GLY A 352 30.22 -37.85 -1.70
N LEU A 353 29.91 -37.76 -0.41
CA LEU A 353 29.86 -38.89 0.51
C LEU A 353 28.73 -39.84 0.10
N LEU A 354 27.51 -39.34 -0.16
CA LEU A 354 26.39 -40.19 -0.56
C LEU A 354 26.65 -40.93 -1.88
N LEU A 355 27.19 -40.22 -2.89
CA LEU A 355 27.55 -40.82 -4.17
C LEU A 355 28.67 -41.87 -4.00
N GLY A 356 29.70 -41.58 -3.19
CA GLY A 356 30.76 -42.52 -2.87
C GLY A 356 30.25 -43.79 -2.21
N LEU A 357 29.35 -43.68 -1.23
CA LEU A 357 28.69 -44.80 -0.62
C LEU A 357 27.86 -45.62 -1.62
N CYS A 358 27.07 -44.96 -2.47
CA CYS A 358 26.30 -45.63 -3.51
C CYS A 358 27.20 -46.45 -4.47
N ILE A 359 28.32 -45.86 -4.92
CA ILE A 359 29.28 -46.54 -5.82
C ILE A 359 29.87 -47.79 -5.12
N VAL A 360 30.28 -47.66 -3.86
CA VAL A 360 30.87 -48.79 -3.09
C VAL A 360 29.84 -49.89 -2.88
N ILE A 361 28.61 -49.56 -2.52
CA ILE A 361 27.52 -50.49 -2.34
C ILE A 361 27.18 -51.24 -3.63
N LEU A 362 27.03 -50.48 -4.75
CA LEU A 362 26.79 -51.08 -6.09
C LEU A 362 27.93 -51.99 -6.53
N ARG A 363 29.17 -51.62 -6.20
CA ARG A 363 30.33 -52.48 -6.47
C ARG A 363 30.31 -53.75 -5.62
N ALA A 364 29.95 -53.68 -4.35
CA ALA A 364 29.81 -54.80 -3.44
C ALA A 364 28.74 -55.82 -3.92
N PHE A 365 27.61 -55.31 -4.39
CA PHE A 365 26.57 -56.13 -5.00
C PHE A 365 27.05 -56.84 -6.28
N ARG A 366 27.78 -56.16 -7.16
CA ARG A 366 28.35 -56.76 -8.40
C ARG A 366 29.41 -57.81 -8.14
N THR A 367 30.22 -57.67 -7.10
CA THR A 367 31.27 -58.65 -6.74
C THR A 367 30.66 -59.84 -6.03
N GLY A 368 29.66 -59.66 -5.13
CA GLY A 368 28.92 -60.76 -4.48
C GLY A 368 28.13 -61.64 -5.46
N PHE A 369 27.64 -61.11 -6.58
CA PHE A 369 26.99 -61.89 -7.63
C PHE A 369 27.98 -62.75 -8.46
N LYS A 370 29.31 -62.41 -8.46
CA LYS A 370 30.35 -63.18 -9.21
C LYS A 370 30.90 -64.33 -8.40
N GLU A 371 30.82 -64.36 -7.09
CA GLU A 371 31.28 -65.50 -6.25
C GLU A 371 30.22 -66.62 -6.12
N ASN A 372 28.98 -66.40 -6.56
CA ASN A 372 27.90 -67.39 -6.54
C ASN A 372 27.64 -68.03 -7.93
N LYS A 373 28.55 -67.93 -8.87
CA LYS A 373 28.58 -68.70 -10.10
C LYS A 373 29.87 -69.52 -10.15
#